data_fb0b7bc6e9a3f6716d4304002641b2cf
#
_entry.id   fb0b7bc6e9a3f6716d4304002641b2cf
#
_cell.length_a   1.000
_cell.length_b   1.000
_cell.length_c   1.000
_cell.angle_alpha   90.00
_cell.angle_beta   90.00
_cell.angle_gamma   90.00
#
_symmetry.space_group_name_H-M   'P 1'
#
loop_
_entity.id
_entity.type
_entity.pdbx_description
1 polymer ?
#
loop_
_entity_poly.entity_id
_entity_poly.type
_entity_poly.pdbx_seq_one_letter_code
_entity_poly.pdbx_strand_id
1 'polypeptide(L)'
;MKKVIALASLAMLPLSYAAAEGFQVNAQSAKQAGMGHVGVAMKLGAESMHFNPAGLVFMDKTVDLSAGLSGVFAHASFEQGDYKHSTDNTPSTPLYVYAGFKIYDNLAAGISVNTPYGSGINWGNDWRGSHLIQDISLKAFNIQPTISWKIMDRLSIGAGLMMEFGNISMSR
;
A
#
# COMPACT_ATOMS: atom_id res chain seq x y z
N MET A 1 18.90 -15.44 27.83
CA MET A 1 19.56 -15.29 26.54
C MET A 1 19.06 -16.33 25.51
N LYS A 2 19.12 -17.65 25.76
CA LYS A 2 18.70 -18.70 24.79
C LYS A 2 17.23 -18.58 24.32
N LYS A 3 16.29 -18.18 25.19
CA LYS A 3 14.88 -17.99 24.84
C LYS A 3 14.61 -16.76 23.96
N VAL A 4 15.41 -15.70 24.12
CA VAL A 4 15.32 -14.48 23.29
C VAL A 4 15.87 -14.73 21.89
N ILE A 5 16.94 -15.52 21.78
CA ILE A 5 17.51 -15.92 20.48
C ILE A 5 16.54 -16.84 19.72
N ALA A 6 15.86 -17.76 20.42
CA ALA A 6 14.84 -18.62 19.82
C ALA A 6 13.60 -17.85 19.31
N LEU A 7 13.19 -16.78 20.03
CA LEU A 7 12.09 -15.90 19.57
C LEU A 7 12.51 -15.06 18.37
N ALA A 8 13.75 -14.56 18.35
CA ALA A 8 14.29 -13.79 17.23
C ALA A 8 14.47 -14.65 15.97
N SER A 9 14.89 -15.92 16.12
CA SER A 9 15.00 -16.84 14.98
C SER A 9 13.63 -17.29 14.45
N LEU A 10 12.61 -17.40 15.28
CA LEU A 10 11.24 -17.71 14.84
C LEU A 10 10.61 -16.54 14.07
N ALA A 11 10.95 -15.28 14.41
CA ALA A 11 10.50 -14.10 13.69
C ALA A 11 11.14 -13.93 12.30
N MET A 12 12.23 -14.62 12.02
CA MET A 12 12.93 -14.56 10.72
C MET A 12 12.47 -15.61 9.70
N LEU A 13 11.70 -16.62 10.12
CA LEU A 13 11.28 -17.72 9.26
C LEU A 13 10.32 -17.34 8.10
N PRO A 14 9.47 -16.30 8.17
CA PRO A 14 8.61 -15.93 7.04
C PRO A 14 9.27 -15.06 5.98
N LEU A 15 10.50 -14.59 6.17
CA LEU A 15 11.17 -13.67 5.24
C LEU A 15 11.64 -14.28 3.91
N SER A 16 11.58 -15.62 3.78
CA SER A 16 12.13 -16.30 2.59
C SER A 16 11.13 -16.52 1.44
N TYR A 17 9.86 -16.08 1.57
CA TYR A 17 8.82 -16.35 0.56
C TYR A 17 8.08 -15.09 0.06
N ALA A 18 8.52 -13.90 0.41
CA ALA A 18 7.92 -12.65 -0.08
C ALA A 18 8.59 -12.18 -1.38
N ALA A 19 8.42 -12.92 -2.47
CA ALA A 19 8.96 -12.56 -3.78
C ALA A 19 7.82 -12.47 -4.81
N ALA A 20 6.93 -11.47 -4.68
CA ALA A 20 5.92 -11.18 -5.67
C ALA A 20 5.50 -9.70 -5.59
N GLU A 21 6.40 -8.81 -5.97
CA GLU A 21 6.11 -7.38 -6.06
C GLU A 21 6.21 -6.93 -7.52
N GLY A 22 5.09 -6.75 -8.21
CA GLY A 22 5.10 -6.26 -9.58
C GLY A 22 4.10 -5.14 -9.84
N PHE A 23 3.08 -5.00 -8.99
CA PHE A 23 1.95 -4.10 -9.23
C PHE A 23 1.62 -3.20 -8.04
N GLN A 24 2.52 -3.12 -7.05
CA GLN A 24 2.32 -2.27 -5.89
C GLN A 24 2.47 -0.80 -6.28
N VAL A 25 1.49 0.01 -5.85
CA VAL A 25 1.50 1.46 -6.01
C VAL A 25 1.82 2.07 -4.64
N ASN A 26 2.96 2.72 -4.51
CA ASN A 26 3.41 3.34 -3.26
C ASN A 26 2.79 4.74 -3.07
N ALA A 27 1.44 4.81 -3.06
CA ALA A 27 0.68 6.05 -2.95
C ALA A 27 -0.27 6.09 -1.74
N GLN A 28 0.00 5.26 -0.72
CA GLN A 28 -0.85 5.15 0.48
C GLN A 28 -0.64 6.27 1.49
N SER A 29 0.33 7.17 1.29
CA SER A 29 0.57 8.33 2.14
C SER A 29 1.42 9.36 1.42
N ALA A 30 0.93 10.60 1.35
CA ALA A 30 1.72 11.72 0.83
C ALA A 30 2.91 12.06 1.74
N LYS A 31 2.77 11.87 3.07
CA LYS A 31 3.87 12.06 4.03
C LYS A 31 4.99 11.05 3.78
N GLN A 32 4.64 9.78 3.61
CA GLN A 32 5.64 8.73 3.31
C GLN A 32 6.28 8.96 1.94
N ALA A 33 5.51 9.28 0.92
CA ALA A 33 6.03 9.58 -0.42
C ALA A 33 7.02 10.76 -0.38
N GLY A 34 6.70 11.85 0.34
CA GLY A 34 7.58 13.00 0.51
C GLY A 34 8.88 12.70 1.28
N MET A 35 8.91 11.63 2.06
CA MET A 35 10.09 11.16 2.81
C MET A 35 10.80 9.97 2.13
N GLY A 36 10.44 9.63 0.88
CA GLY A 36 11.01 8.47 0.19
C GLY A 36 10.69 7.13 0.88
N HIS A 37 9.55 7.03 1.58
CA HIS A 37 9.07 5.84 2.32
C HIS A 37 9.97 5.37 3.49
N VAL A 38 10.81 6.23 4.03
CA VAL A 38 11.69 5.90 5.17
C VAL A 38 11.06 6.19 6.54
N GLY A 39 9.84 6.73 6.59
CA GLY A 39 9.17 7.18 7.80
C GLY A 39 8.40 6.09 8.58
N VAL A 40 8.68 4.80 8.39
CA VAL A 40 7.95 3.70 9.06
C VAL A 40 8.01 3.76 10.59
N ALA A 41 9.13 4.22 11.14
CA ALA A 41 9.32 4.39 12.57
C ALA A 41 8.87 5.77 13.13
N MET A 42 8.32 6.63 12.28
CA MET A 42 7.87 7.96 12.67
C MET A 42 6.41 7.96 13.15
N LYS A 43 6.04 9.00 13.89
CA LYS A 43 4.65 9.26 14.27
C LYS A 43 3.92 9.87 13.08
N LEU A 44 3.18 9.08 12.34
CA LEU A 44 2.42 9.52 11.17
C LEU A 44 0.94 9.77 11.45
N GLY A 45 0.54 9.71 12.73
CA GLY A 45 -0.88 9.78 13.09
C GLY A 45 -1.64 8.55 12.62
N ALA A 46 -2.83 8.73 12.08
CA ALA A 46 -3.67 7.64 11.58
C ALA A 46 -3.02 6.85 10.44
N GLU A 47 -2.17 7.47 9.62
CA GLU A 47 -1.46 6.80 8.53
C GLU A 47 -0.48 5.71 9.00
N SER A 48 -0.06 5.76 10.29
CA SER A 48 0.80 4.73 10.89
C SER A 48 0.19 3.33 10.77
N MET A 49 -1.14 3.19 10.81
CA MET A 49 -1.79 1.88 10.80
C MET A 49 -1.47 1.03 9.57
N HIS A 50 -1.15 1.64 8.43
CA HIS A 50 -0.76 0.90 7.23
C HIS A 50 0.73 0.49 7.28
N PHE A 51 1.62 1.40 7.69
CA PHE A 51 3.06 1.18 7.62
C PHE A 51 3.63 0.53 8.87
N ASN A 52 3.08 0.89 10.04
CA ASN A 52 3.49 0.39 11.34
C ASN A 52 2.30 0.46 12.31
N PRO A 53 1.47 -0.59 12.40
CA PRO A 53 0.31 -0.61 13.28
C PRO A 53 0.60 -0.23 14.72
N ALA A 54 1.79 -0.57 15.25
CA ALA A 54 2.20 -0.21 16.61
C ALA A 54 2.35 1.31 16.80
N GLY A 55 2.55 2.07 15.71
CA GLY A 55 2.67 3.53 15.74
C GLY A 55 1.36 4.27 16.01
N LEU A 56 0.21 3.63 15.77
CA LEU A 56 -1.10 4.26 15.86
C LEU A 56 -1.40 4.80 17.28
N VAL A 57 -1.01 4.08 18.34
CA VAL A 57 -1.25 4.50 19.73
C VAL A 57 -0.53 5.78 20.12
N PHE A 58 0.49 6.20 19.35
CA PHE A 58 1.24 7.44 19.59
C PHE A 58 0.66 8.66 18.88
N MET A 59 -0.57 8.58 18.37
CA MET A 59 -1.29 9.76 17.87
C MET A 59 -1.36 10.83 18.96
N ASP A 60 -1.18 12.09 18.58
CA ASP A 60 -1.25 13.21 19.53
C ASP A 60 -2.71 13.57 19.88
N LYS A 61 -3.66 13.29 18.99
CA LYS A 61 -5.08 13.61 19.13
C LYS A 61 -5.90 12.37 19.45
N THR A 62 -7.07 12.58 20.08
CA THR A 62 -8.05 11.50 20.33
C THR A 62 -8.59 10.92 19.02
N VAL A 63 -8.80 11.77 18.03
CA VAL A 63 -9.23 11.38 16.68
C VAL A 63 -8.27 11.98 15.67
N ASP A 64 -7.79 11.16 14.77
CA ASP A 64 -6.93 11.58 13.65
C ASP A 64 -7.51 11.01 12.35
N LEU A 65 -7.74 11.90 11.40
CA LEU A 65 -8.25 11.59 10.07
C LEU A 65 -7.22 12.04 9.04
N SER A 66 -6.91 11.18 8.10
CA SER A 66 -6.06 11.50 6.96
C SER A 66 -6.67 10.92 5.69
N ALA A 67 -6.68 11.70 4.63
CA ALA A 67 -7.12 11.25 3.32
C ALA A 67 -6.29 11.92 2.22
N GLY A 68 -6.13 11.23 1.11
CA GLY A 68 -5.47 11.77 -0.05
C GLY A 68 -5.70 10.93 -1.29
N LEU A 69 -5.33 11.50 -2.41
CA LEU A 69 -5.32 10.84 -3.70
C LEU A 69 -4.06 11.24 -4.48
N SER A 70 -3.62 10.36 -5.36
CA SER A 70 -2.46 10.59 -6.22
C SER A 70 -2.88 10.41 -7.68
N GLY A 71 -2.20 11.10 -8.60
CA GLY A 71 -2.33 10.90 -10.03
C GLY A 71 -1.13 10.09 -10.55
N VAL A 72 -1.39 8.95 -11.17
CA VAL A 72 -0.34 8.13 -11.81
C VAL A 72 -0.58 8.14 -13.32
N PHE A 73 0.38 8.68 -14.05
CA PHE A 73 0.37 8.80 -15.51
C PHE A 73 1.39 7.79 -16.07
N ALA A 74 0.92 6.57 -16.31
CA ALA A 74 1.76 5.53 -16.88
C ALA A 74 1.87 5.73 -18.40
N HIS A 75 3.05 5.56 -18.96
CA HIS A 75 3.29 5.57 -20.40
C HIS A 75 4.26 4.47 -20.76
N ALA A 76 3.94 3.71 -21.79
CA ALA A 76 4.83 2.69 -22.34
C ALA A 76 4.88 2.82 -23.87
N SER A 77 6.01 2.50 -24.45
CA SER A 77 6.17 2.45 -25.90
C SER A 77 6.80 1.14 -26.34
N PHE A 78 6.35 0.63 -27.47
CA PHE A 78 6.91 -0.53 -28.14
C PHE A 78 7.60 -0.08 -29.42
N GLU A 79 8.85 -0.49 -29.59
CA GLU A 79 9.67 -0.14 -30.77
C GLU A 79 10.25 -1.41 -31.38
N GLN A 80 10.11 -1.55 -32.69
CA GLN A 80 10.67 -2.67 -33.47
C GLN A 80 11.07 -2.20 -34.87
N GLY A 81 12.35 -1.97 -35.10
CA GLY A 81 12.84 -1.32 -36.33
C GLY A 81 12.25 0.08 -36.47
N ASP A 82 11.62 0.35 -37.59
CA ASP A 82 10.98 1.65 -37.87
C ASP A 82 9.56 1.74 -37.28
N TYR A 83 9.01 0.64 -36.69
CA TYR A 83 7.70 0.64 -36.08
C TYR A 83 7.78 1.09 -34.63
N LYS A 84 6.98 2.11 -34.30
CA LYS A 84 6.79 2.62 -32.96
C LYS A 84 5.31 2.73 -32.65
N HIS A 85 4.91 2.24 -31.48
CA HIS A 85 3.55 2.37 -30.94
C HIS A 85 3.61 2.70 -29.45
N SER A 86 2.71 3.56 -28.99
CA SER A 86 2.66 4.01 -27.61
C SER A 86 1.29 3.72 -27.01
N THR A 87 1.26 3.48 -25.72
CA THR A 87 0.01 3.26 -24.97
C THR A 87 -0.80 4.54 -24.84
N ASP A 88 -2.11 4.40 -24.85
CA ASP A 88 -3.11 5.44 -24.54
C ASP A 88 -3.76 5.11 -23.19
N ASN A 89 -3.03 5.38 -22.13
CA ASN A 89 -3.44 5.01 -20.77
C ASN A 89 -4.27 6.11 -20.12
N THR A 90 -5.42 5.74 -19.57
CA THR A 90 -6.15 6.63 -18.66
C THR A 90 -5.37 6.80 -17.35
N PRO A 91 -5.24 8.03 -16.81
CA PRO A 91 -4.59 8.26 -15.53
C PRO A 91 -5.25 7.45 -14.42
N SER A 92 -4.44 6.79 -13.60
CA SER A 92 -4.91 6.10 -12.40
C SER A 92 -4.90 7.06 -11.20
N THR A 93 -5.93 6.95 -10.34
CA THR A 93 -6.09 7.81 -9.16
C THR A 93 -6.14 6.97 -7.88
N PRO A 94 -5.02 6.38 -7.43
CA PRO A 94 -4.98 5.70 -6.15
C PRO A 94 -5.31 6.66 -5.02
N LEU A 95 -6.10 6.16 -4.07
CA LEU A 95 -6.57 6.93 -2.93
C LEU A 95 -6.25 6.23 -1.61
N TYR A 96 -6.26 7.01 -0.53
CA TYR A 96 -6.21 6.50 0.83
C TYR A 96 -7.10 7.32 1.76
N VAL A 97 -7.67 6.64 2.74
CA VAL A 97 -8.42 7.24 3.86
C VAL A 97 -8.04 6.47 5.12
N TYR A 98 -7.68 7.18 6.16
CA TYR A 98 -7.34 6.65 7.48
C TYR A 98 -8.17 7.35 8.53
N ALA A 99 -8.74 6.57 9.45
CA ALA A 99 -9.43 7.07 10.63
C ALA A 99 -8.90 6.34 11.86
N GLY A 100 -8.17 7.06 12.71
CA GLY A 100 -7.59 6.56 13.95
C GLY A 100 -8.31 7.16 15.17
N PHE A 101 -8.51 6.34 16.20
CA PHE A 101 -9.19 6.71 17.43
C PHE A 101 -8.39 6.22 18.64
N LYS A 102 -8.11 7.11 19.57
CA LYS A 102 -7.54 6.79 20.86
C LYS A 102 -8.67 6.41 21.82
N ILE A 103 -8.75 5.12 22.18
CA ILE A 103 -9.78 4.59 23.08
C ILE A 103 -9.38 4.90 24.53
N TYR A 104 -8.10 4.68 24.84
CA TYR A 104 -7.45 5.00 26.12
C TYR A 104 -6.05 5.54 25.83
N ASP A 105 -5.36 6.07 26.83
CA ASP A 105 -3.99 6.58 26.67
C ASP A 105 -2.99 5.53 26.20
N ASN A 106 -3.31 4.27 26.41
CA ASN A 106 -2.49 3.12 26.03
C ASN A 106 -3.13 2.24 24.96
N LEU A 107 -4.31 2.57 24.44
CA LEU A 107 -5.02 1.77 23.45
C LEU A 107 -5.59 2.65 22.35
N ALA A 108 -5.27 2.33 21.11
CA ALA A 108 -5.85 2.96 19.93
C ALA A 108 -6.37 1.91 18.95
N ALA A 109 -7.40 2.27 18.22
CA ALA A 109 -7.91 1.49 17.11
C ALA A 109 -8.14 2.39 15.89
N GLY A 110 -8.27 1.79 14.73
CA GLY A 110 -8.54 2.54 13.51
C GLY A 110 -8.98 1.65 12.37
N ILE A 111 -9.40 2.31 11.31
CA ILE A 111 -9.74 1.67 10.05
C ILE A 111 -9.13 2.47 8.90
N SER A 112 -8.61 1.77 7.91
CA SER A 112 -8.13 2.39 6.68
C SER A 112 -8.76 1.77 5.45
N VAL A 113 -8.88 2.58 4.41
CA VAL A 113 -9.19 2.17 3.05
C VAL A 113 -8.13 2.76 2.14
N ASN A 114 -7.48 1.94 1.34
CA ASN A 114 -6.47 2.40 0.38
C ASN A 114 -6.40 1.49 -0.85
N THR A 115 -5.74 1.97 -1.89
CA THR A 115 -5.52 1.24 -3.14
C THR A 115 -4.05 0.84 -3.24
N PRO A 116 -3.66 -0.35 -2.70
CA PRO A 116 -2.28 -0.78 -2.66
C PRO A 116 -1.76 -1.25 -4.02
N TYR A 117 -2.65 -1.75 -4.87
CA TYR A 117 -2.30 -2.28 -6.18
C TYR A 117 -3.14 -1.62 -7.28
N GLY A 118 -2.49 -1.31 -8.37
CA GLY A 118 -3.13 -0.77 -9.56
C GLY A 118 -2.18 -0.77 -10.74
N SER A 119 -2.65 -1.24 -11.87
CA SER A 119 -1.93 -1.17 -13.14
C SER A 119 -2.96 -1.08 -14.25
N GLY A 120 -2.71 -0.23 -15.21
CA GLY A 120 -3.54 -0.14 -16.42
C GLY A 120 -2.63 0.12 -17.61
N ILE A 121 -2.72 -0.70 -18.64
CA ILE A 121 -1.99 -0.53 -19.90
C ILE A 121 -2.99 -0.75 -21.02
N ASN A 122 -3.18 0.28 -21.85
CA ASN A 122 -4.01 0.23 -23.04
C ASN A 122 -3.14 0.45 -24.27
N TRP A 123 -2.98 -0.58 -25.06
CA TRP A 123 -2.25 -0.55 -26.34
C TRP A 123 -3.15 -0.20 -27.52
N GLY A 124 -4.48 -0.22 -27.32
CA GLY A 124 -5.45 -0.08 -28.44
C GLY A 124 -5.51 -1.32 -29.32
N ASN A 125 -6.31 -1.22 -30.38
CA ASN A 125 -6.61 -2.35 -31.28
C ASN A 125 -5.66 -2.44 -32.49
N ASP A 126 -4.94 -1.35 -32.83
CA ASP A 126 -4.22 -1.19 -34.09
C ASP A 126 -2.71 -1.37 -33.97
N TRP A 127 -2.22 -1.96 -32.88
CA TRP A 127 -0.82 -2.22 -32.70
C TRP A 127 -0.44 -3.65 -33.12
N ARG A 128 0.82 -3.89 -33.50
CA ARG A 128 1.31 -5.19 -34.00
C ARG A 128 1.08 -6.37 -33.06
N GLY A 129 1.03 -6.14 -31.76
CA GLY A 129 0.78 -7.17 -30.73
C GLY A 129 -0.68 -7.26 -30.28
N SER A 130 -1.65 -6.65 -30.98
CA SER A 130 -3.05 -6.63 -30.58
C SER A 130 -3.69 -8.02 -30.43
N HIS A 131 -3.14 -9.01 -31.12
CA HIS A 131 -3.55 -10.43 -31.00
C HIS A 131 -3.06 -11.07 -29.68
N LEU A 132 -2.12 -10.46 -28.98
CA LEU A 132 -1.62 -10.91 -27.68
C LEU A 132 -2.31 -10.17 -26.54
N ILE A 133 -2.36 -8.83 -26.63
CA ILE A 133 -2.94 -7.97 -25.61
C ILE A 133 -3.36 -6.62 -26.22
N GLN A 134 -4.53 -6.14 -25.86
CA GLN A 134 -5.01 -4.80 -26.22
C GLN A 134 -5.11 -3.92 -24.97
N ASP A 135 -5.70 -4.46 -23.92
CA ASP A 135 -5.87 -3.77 -22.64
C ASP A 135 -5.65 -4.73 -21.48
N ILE A 136 -5.01 -4.25 -20.43
CA ILE A 136 -4.98 -4.90 -19.10
C ILE A 136 -5.25 -3.86 -18.04
N SER A 137 -6.14 -4.17 -17.12
CA SER A 137 -6.44 -3.32 -15.97
C SER A 137 -6.52 -4.15 -14.70
N LEU A 138 -5.68 -3.83 -13.73
CA LEU A 138 -5.71 -4.34 -12.38
C LEU A 138 -6.13 -3.21 -11.45
N LYS A 139 -7.17 -3.42 -10.67
CA LYS A 139 -7.62 -2.50 -9.63
C LYS A 139 -7.83 -3.28 -8.35
N ALA A 140 -7.20 -2.84 -7.28
CA ALA A 140 -7.39 -3.44 -5.95
C ALA A 140 -7.55 -2.36 -4.90
N PHE A 141 -8.37 -2.63 -3.91
CA PHE A 141 -8.48 -1.82 -2.71
C PHE A 141 -8.41 -2.69 -1.46
N ASN A 142 -7.87 -2.14 -0.41
CA ASN A 142 -7.67 -2.77 0.88
C ASN A 142 -8.50 -2.05 1.94
N ILE A 143 -9.16 -2.83 2.80
CA ILE A 143 -9.78 -2.34 4.04
C ILE A 143 -9.02 -2.97 5.20
N GLN A 144 -8.52 -2.14 6.13
CA GLN A 144 -7.67 -2.61 7.20
C GLN A 144 -8.12 -2.05 8.55
N PRO A 145 -8.92 -2.78 9.33
CA PRO A 145 -9.05 -2.54 10.76
C PRO A 145 -7.71 -2.81 11.47
N THR A 146 -7.39 -1.95 12.43
CA THR A 146 -6.10 -1.97 13.14
C THR A 146 -6.32 -1.67 14.61
N ILE A 147 -5.56 -2.36 15.46
CA ILE A 147 -5.48 -2.11 16.89
C ILE A 147 -4.02 -1.93 17.31
N SER A 148 -3.77 -1.03 18.25
CA SER A 148 -2.44 -0.71 18.75
C SER A 148 -2.47 -0.52 20.25
N TRP A 149 -1.54 -1.16 20.96
CA TRP A 149 -1.43 -1.12 22.42
C TRP A 149 -0.04 -0.70 22.85
N LYS A 150 0.01 0.37 23.67
CA LYS A 150 1.23 0.85 24.31
C LYS A 150 1.43 0.09 25.62
N ILE A 151 2.46 -0.75 25.65
CA ILE A 151 2.84 -1.54 26.83
C ILE A 151 3.59 -0.65 27.84
N MET A 152 4.45 0.22 27.32
CA MET A 152 5.19 1.22 28.07
C MET A 152 5.53 2.40 27.16
N ASP A 153 6.05 3.50 27.69
CA ASP A 153 6.27 4.74 26.90
C ASP A 153 7.16 4.58 25.67
N ARG A 154 8.00 3.57 25.66
CA ARG A 154 8.93 3.29 24.55
C ARG A 154 8.65 1.98 23.81
N LEU A 155 7.57 1.28 24.18
CA LEU A 155 7.22 -0.01 23.59
C LEU A 155 5.73 -0.11 23.34
N SER A 156 5.38 -0.38 22.12
CA SER A 156 4.01 -0.68 21.68
C SER A 156 3.98 -1.90 20.77
N ILE A 157 2.85 -2.53 20.70
CA ILE A 157 2.53 -3.58 19.74
C ILE A 157 1.27 -3.19 18.98
N GLY A 158 1.14 -3.65 17.76
CA GLY A 158 -0.03 -3.39 16.93
C GLY A 158 -0.23 -4.49 15.92
N ALA A 159 -1.48 -4.69 15.55
CA ALA A 159 -1.88 -5.62 14.52
C ALA A 159 -2.99 -5.02 13.67
N GLY A 160 -2.96 -5.31 12.37
CA GLY A 160 -4.00 -4.96 11.42
C GLY A 160 -4.31 -6.14 10.53
N LEU A 161 -5.59 -6.33 10.20
CA LEU A 161 -6.03 -7.34 9.25
C LEU A 161 -6.29 -6.67 7.90
N MET A 162 -5.50 -7.00 6.89
CA MET A 162 -5.69 -6.51 5.53
C MET A 162 -6.70 -7.39 4.80
N MET A 163 -7.80 -6.80 4.36
CA MET A 163 -8.80 -7.43 3.52
C MET A 163 -8.73 -6.79 2.14
N GLU A 164 -8.19 -7.51 1.18
CA GLU A 164 -7.96 -7.01 -0.17
C GLU A 164 -9.01 -7.52 -1.14
N PHE A 165 -9.54 -6.61 -1.95
CA PHE A 165 -10.52 -6.87 -2.99
C PHE A 165 -9.95 -6.37 -4.31
N GLY A 166 -9.73 -7.26 -5.24
CA GLY A 166 -9.14 -6.95 -6.53
C GLY A 166 -9.98 -7.44 -7.70
N ASN A 167 -9.88 -6.72 -8.81
CA ASN A 167 -10.43 -7.11 -10.10
C ASN A 167 -9.35 -6.97 -11.17
N ILE A 168 -9.25 -7.99 -12.00
CA ILE A 168 -8.39 -8.00 -13.19
C ILE A 168 -9.28 -8.10 -14.43
N SER A 169 -9.07 -7.23 -15.40
CA SER A 169 -9.64 -7.35 -16.73
C SER A 169 -8.54 -7.33 -17.78
N MET A 170 -8.71 -8.13 -18.81
CA MET A 170 -7.77 -8.23 -19.93
C MET A 170 -8.57 -8.45 -21.22
N SER A 171 -8.23 -7.68 -22.25
CA SER A 171 -8.78 -7.83 -23.59
C SER A 171 -7.68 -8.11 -24.63
N ARG A 172 -8.07 -8.82 -25.70
CA ARG A 172 -7.25 -9.13 -26.87
C ARG A 172 -8.11 -9.22 -28.13
#